data_7b3af89a10d28a9cddf1b1510fdfad31
#
_entry.id   7b3af89a10d28a9cddf1b1510fdfad31
#
_cell.length_a   1.000
_cell.length_b   1.000
_cell.length_c   1.000
_cell.angle_alpha   90.00
_cell.angle_beta   90.00
_cell.angle_gamma   90.00
#
_symmetry.space_group_name_H-M   'P 1'
#
loop_
_entity.id
_entity.type
_entity.pdbx_description
1 polymer ?
#
loop_
_entity_poly.entity_id
_entity_poly.type
_entity_poly.pdbx_seq_one_letter_code
_entity_poly.pdbx_strand_id
1 'polypeptide(L)'
;MTNLARQLLELTYIVIGCQFLHTAYCSYKDKTNPVRFGTAGFWALLGISFIGGSYLPSVCIGVIVVLLALLTLFKQVRIGTLPSLDEVKANIEAKRLKNRIFIPVMLMALIALVLAKIIPEFSKIAISLAAFFATISLLLITKSSPRSLLAENNRMVQQVSTSGIVPQLLGALGAIFTVAGVGDLISHLISGLVPSGSRFMGVVAYVLGMVLFSMIMGNAFAAFTVITAGIGVPFVFALGADPIVAAALAMTAGCCGTLLTPMAANXXXXDPNGVIKAQVGVAIVMIIIHVFLMYFLAF
;
A
#
# COMPACT_ATOMS: atom_id res chain seq x y z
N MET A 1 12.66 -10.43 -15.76
CA MET A 1 12.01 -9.28 -16.44
C MET A 1 12.70 -9.02 -17.76
N THR A 2 11.92 -8.87 -18.83
CA THR A 2 12.45 -8.43 -20.12
C THR A 2 12.91 -6.96 -20.02
N ASN A 3 13.80 -6.56 -20.95
CA ASN A 3 14.25 -5.17 -21.03
C ASN A 3 13.07 -4.20 -21.18
N LEU A 4 12.08 -4.59 -21.97
CA LEU A 4 10.86 -3.77 -22.17
C LEU A 4 10.09 -3.57 -20.86
N ALA A 5 9.86 -4.66 -20.07
CA ALA A 5 9.13 -4.56 -18.82
C ALA A 5 9.86 -3.67 -17.80
N ARG A 6 11.20 -3.72 -17.80
CA ARG A 6 12.02 -2.87 -16.93
C ARG A 6 11.88 -1.39 -17.34
N GLN A 7 11.98 -1.11 -18.65
CA GLN A 7 11.84 0.26 -19.16
C GLN A 7 10.47 0.85 -18.86
N LEU A 8 9.40 0.03 -19.01
CA LEU A 8 8.03 0.46 -18.70
C LEU A 8 7.86 0.74 -17.21
N LEU A 9 8.51 -0.05 -16.36
CA LEU A 9 8.48 0.17 -14.90
C LEU A 9 9.18 1.50 -14.55
N GLU A 10 10.35 1.75 -15.12
CA GLU A 10 11.07 3.00 -14.91
C GLU A 10 10.26 4.20 -15.41
N LEU A 11 9.62 4.07 -16.59
CA LEU A 11 8.74 5.11 -17.12
C LEU A 11 7.58 5.40 -16.15
N THR A 12 7.00 4.33 -15.56
CA THR A 12 5.94 4.48 -14.55
C THR A 12 6.44 5.30 -13.36
N TYR A 13 7.63 4.98 -12.85
CA TYR A 13 8.21 5.71 -11.70
C TYR A 13 8.47 7.18 -12.06
N ILE A 14 8.93 7.46 -13.30
CA ILE A 14 9.14 8.83 -13.77
C ILE A 14 7.80 9.58 -13.79
N VAL A 15 6.75 8.97 -14.34
CA VAL A 15 5.41 9.61 -14.43
C VAL A 15 4.88 9.91 -13.01
N ILE A 16 4.98 8.95 -12.09
CA ILE A 16 4.56 9.15 -10.69
C ILE A 16 5.39 10.26 -10.03
N GLY A 17 6.71 10.22 -10.23
CA GLY A 17 7.60 11.25 -9.68
C GLY A 17 7.31 12.65 -10.23
N CYS A 18 7.01 12.76 -11.52
CA CYS A 18 6.60 14.03 -12.13
C CYS A 18 5.28 14.53 -11.51
N GLN A 19 4.34 13.62 -11.22
CA GLN A 19 3.09 13.99 -10.54
C GLN A 19 3.40 14.55 -9.14
N PHE A 20 4.32 13.92 -8.39
CA PHE A 20 4.71 14.42 -7.06
C PHE A 20 5.40 15.79 -7.16
N LEU A 21 6.26 16.00 -8.18
CA LEU A 21 6.88 17.31 -8.40
C LEU A 21 5.85 18.39 -8.76
N HIS A 22 4.83 18.02 -9.54
CA HIS A 22 3.70 18.91 -9.80
C HIS A 22 2.95 19.27 -8.50
N THR A 23 2.72 18.29 -7.65
CA THR A 23 2.07 18.53 -6.34
C THR A 23 2.95 19.41 -5.45
N ALA A 24 4.29 19.21 -5.49
CA ALA A 24 5.24 20.07 -4.76
C ALA A 24 5.11 21.53 -5.22
N TYR A 25 5.06 21.73 -6.52
CA TYR A 25 4.88 23.07 -7.10
C TYR A 25 3.55 23.70 -6.68
N CYS A 26 2.47 22.96 -6.73
CA CYS A 26 1.15 23.43 -6.29
C CYS A 26 1.16 23.80 -4.79
N SER A 27 1.76 22.94 -3.96
CA SER A 27 1.90 23.18 -2.51
C SER A 27 2.74 24.43 -2.21
N TYR A 28 3.83 24.61 -2.96
CA TYR A 28 4.69 25.80 -2.82
C TYR A 28 3.91 27.08 -3.12
N LYS A 29 3.06 27.07 -4.15
CA LYS A 29 2.24 28.21 -4.55
C LYS A 29 1.10 28.51 -3.61
N ASP A 30 0.69 27.57 -2.78
CA ASP A 30 -0.44 27.75 -1.86
C ASP A 30 -0.03 28.62 -0.65
N LYS A 31 -0.30 29.90 -0.75
CA LYS A 31 0.04 30.87 0.30
C LYS A 31 -0.83 30.72 1.56
N THR A 32 -1.93 29.98 1.48
CA THR A 32 -2.82 29.77 2.64
C THR A 32 -2.28 28.66 3.58
N ASN A 33 -1.40 27.80 3.08
CA ASN A 33 -0.80 26.74 3.87
C ASN A 33 0.39 27.31 4.69
N PRO A 34 0.30 27.35 6.03
CA PRO A 34 1.38 27.93 6.85
C PRO A 34 2.69 27.13 6.76
N VAL A 35 2.64 25.86 6.39
CA VAL A 35 3.82 25.00 6.25
C VAL A 35 4.08 24.61 4.78
N ARG A 36 3.76 25.53 3.87
CA ARG A 36 3.87 25.27 2.41
C ARG A 36 5.26 24.82 1.97
N PHE A 37 6.32 25.34 2.59
CA PHE A 37 7.70 24.97 2.24
C PHE A 37 8.01 23.52 2.64
N GLY A 38 7.58 23.11 3.83
CA GLY A 38 7.74 21.74 4.32
C GLY A 38 6.92 20.76 3.47
N THR A 39 5.67 21.13 3.16
CA THR A 39 4.79 20.31 2.31
C THR A 39 5.36 20.19 0.89
N ALA A 40 5.83 21.29 0.32
CA ALA A 40 6.46 21.27 -1.02
C ALA A 40 7.75 20.44 -1.01
N GLY A 41 8.58 20.61 0.02
CA GLY A 41 9.79 19.83 0.20
C GLY A 41 9.52 18.33 0.30
N PHE A 42 8.49 17.96 1.05
CA PHE A 42 8.05 16.56 1.18
C PHE A 42 7.73 15.95 -0.20
N TRP A 43 6.85 16.61 -0.96
CA TRP A 43 6.44 16.10 -2.28
C TRP A 43 7.60 16.12 -3.28
N ALA A 44 8.49 17.13 -3.19
CA ALA A 44 9.67 17.20 -4.07
C ALA A 44 10.65 16.04 -3.78
N LEU A 45 10.96 15.80 -2.50
CA LEU A 45 11.84 14.69 -2.11
C LEU A 45 11.27 13.34 -2.53
N LEU A 46 9.95 13.16 -2.34
CA LEU A 46 9.28 11.93 -2.75
C LEU A 46 9.33 11.78 -4.28
N GLY A 47 9.08 12.86 -5.03
CA GLY A 47 9.20 12.85 -6.49
C GLY A 47 10.60 12.51 -6.98
N ILE A 48 11.61 13.10 -6.35
CA ILE A 48 13.03 12.82 -6.66
C ILE A 48 13.35 11.34 -6.37
N SER A 49 12.85 10.79 -5.26
CA SER A 49 13.12 9.38 -4.94
C SER A 49 12.50 8.42 -5.96
N PHE A 50 11.31 8.77 -6.50
CA PHE A 50 10.67 7.95 -7.53
C PHE A 50 11.42 8.03 -8.87
N ILE A 51 11.82 9.25 -9.29
CA ILE A 51 12.53 9.44 -10.57
C ILE A 51 13.96 8.89 -10.49
N GLY A 52 14.63 9.16 -9.36
CA GLY A 52 16.05 8.86 -9.19
C GLY A 52 16.36 7.50 -8.55
N GLY A 53 15.34 6.74 -8.15
CA GLY A 53 15.53 5.53 -7.36
C GLY A 53 16.46 4.49 -7.98
N SER A 54 16.47 4.38 -9.30
CA SER A 54 17.34 3.46 -10.03
C SER A 54 18.75 4.01 -10.27
N TYR A 55 18.95 5.31 -10.11
CA TYR A 55 20.19 6.02 -10.49
C TYR A 55 20.95 6.54 -9.27
N LEU A 56 20.24 6.86 -8.19
CA LEU A 56 20.87 7.42 -6.99
C LEU A 56 21.46 6.31 -6.11
N PRO A 57 22.61 6.58 -5.47
CA PRO A 57 23.13 5.64 -4.47
C PRO A 57 22.11 5.36 -3.36
N SER A 58 22.09 4.15 -2.83
CA SER A 58 21.18 3.73 -1.75
C SER A 58 21.23 4.66 -0.54
N VAL A 59 22.43 5.20 -0.24
CA VAL A 59 22.62 6.14 0.86
C VAL A 59 21.79 7.42 0.64
N CYS A 60 21.77 7.94 -0.61
CA CYS A 60 20.98 9.14 -0.94
C CYS A 60 19.48 8.88 -0.74
N ILE A 61 19.01 7.73 -1.19
CA ILE A 61 17.59 7.34 -1.00
C ILE A 61 17.30 7.21 0.50
N GLY A 62 18.21 6.62 1.29
CA GLY A 62 18.08 6.52 2.75
C GLY A 62 17.98 7.89 3.41
N VAL A 63 18.84 8.84 3.00
CA VAL A 63 18.79 10.22 3.50
C VAL A 63 17.43 10.87 3.15
N ILE A 64 16.95 10.69 1.92
CA ILE A 64 15.64 11.22 1.52
C ILE A 64 14.54 10.66 2.43
N VAL A 65 14.53 9.34 2.68
CA VAL A 65 13.53 8.70 3.55
C VAL A 65 13.57 9.29 4.97
N VAL A 66 14.78 9.51 5.52
CA VAL A 66 14.93 10.13 6.84
C VAL A 66 14.38 11.57 6.82
N LEU A 67 14.69 12.34 5.78
CA LEU A 67 14.18 13.72 5.65
C LEU A 67 12.65 13.75 5.56
N LEU A 68 12.05 12.83 4.79
CA LEU A 68 10.59 12.69 4.70
C LEU A 68 9.98 12.38 6.08
N ALA A 69 10.62 11.48 6.84
CA ALA A 69 10.17 11.12 8.18
C ALA A 69 10.25 12.34 9.13
N LEU A 70 11.35 13.10 9.05
CA LEU A 70 11.53 14.31 9.89
C LEU A 70 10.49 15.38 9.55
N LEU A 71 10.22 15.62 8.26
CA LEU A 71 9.19 16.59 7.85
C LEU A 71 7.81 16.18 8.40
N THR A 72 7.51 14.89 8.40
CA THR A 72 6.25 14.37 8.95
C THR A 72 6.22 14.50 10.48
N LEU A 73 7.30 14.13 11.16
CA LEU A 73 7.45 14.20 12.61
C LEU A 73 7.23 15.63 13.12
N PHE A 74 7.83 16.62 12.44
CA PHE A 74 7.69 18.04 12.80
C PHE A 74 6.41 18.67 12.26
N LYS A 75 5.45 17.86 11.75
CA LYS A 75 4.14 18.31 11.25
C LYS A 75 4.26 19.37 10.16
N GLN A 76 5.34 19.27 9.35
CA GLN A 76 5.60 20.19 8.25
C GLN A 76 4.85 19.80 6.97
N VAL A 77 4.00 18.78 7.03
CA VAL A 77 3.20 18.32 5.87
C VAL A 77 1.73 18.48 6.23
N ARG A 78 1.05 19.35 5.46
CA ARG A 78 -0.39 19.58 5.62
C ARG A 78 -1.06 19.67 4.27
N ILE A 79 -2.29 19.22 4.24
CA ILE A 79 -3.14 19.37 3.05
C ILE A 79 -3.38 20.87 2.83
N GLY A 80 -3.13 21.33 1.63
CA GLY A 80 -3.36 22.72 1.24
C GLY A 80 -4.81 23.00 0.92
N THR A 81 -5.05 24.19 0.37
CA THR A 81 -6.39 24.56 -0.09
C THR A 81 -6.72 23.77 -1.34
N LEU A 82 -7.61 22.82 -1.20
CA LEU A 82 -8.06 22.01 -2.34
C LEU A 82 -9.30 22.65 -2.96
N PRO A 83 -9.39 22.65 -4.30
CA PRO A 83 -10.61 23.17 -4.95
C PRO A 83 -11.85 22.44 -4.44
N SER A 84 -12.85 23.18 -4.06
CA SER A 84 -14.14 22.62 -3.66
C SER A 84 -14.80 21.93 -4.86
N LEU A 85 -15.44 20.83 -4.60
CA LEU A 85 -16.23 20.15 -5.63
C LEU A 85 -17.47 21.01 -5.93
N ASP A 86 -17.69 21.25 -7.20
CA ASP A 86 -18.93 21.87 -7.67
C ASP A 86 -20.03 20.80 -7.60
N GLU A 87 -20.80 20.83 -6.51
CA GLU A 87 -21.84 19.82 -6.24
C GLU A 87 -22.89 19.76 -7.35
N VAL A 88 -23.22 20.90 -7.93
CA VAL A 88 -24.21 20.95 -9.02
C VAL A 88 -23.66 20.19 -10.24
N LYS A 89 -22.44 20.51 -10.60
CA LYS A 89 -21.76 19.84 -11.74
C LYS A 89 -21.56 18.34 -11.46
N ALA A 90 -21.18 17.99 -10.25
CA ALA A 90 -21.01 16.58 -9.84
C ALA A 90 -22.32 15.81 -9.96
N ASN A 91 -23.44 16.40 -9.53
CA ASN A 91 -24.77 15.78 -9.62
C ASN A 91 -25.23 15.60 -11.07
N ILE A 92 -24.97 16.58 -11.94
CA ILE A 92 -25.29 16.49 -13.38
C ILE A 92 -24.49 15.33 -14.00
N GLU A 93 -23.19 15.28 -13.74
CA GLU A 93 -22.31 14.24 -14.27
C GLU A 93 -22.67 12.85 -13.71
N ALA A 94 -23.03 12.76 -12.44
CA ALA A 94 -23.48 11.50 -11.82
C ALA A 94 -24.73 10.95 -12.53
N LYS A 95 -25.70 11.84 -12.83
CA LYS A 95 -26.92 11.44 -13.58
C LYS A 95 -26.60 11.03 -15.02
N ARG A 96 -25.63 11.69 -15.64
CA ARG A 96 -25.20 11.37 -17.02
C ARG A 96 -24.43 10.02 -17.07
N LEU A 97 -23.52 9.82 -16.15
CA LEU A 97 -22.61 8.65 -16.19
C LEU A 97 -23.22 7.40 -15.58
N LYS A 98 -24.02 7.54 -14.53
CA LYS A 98 -24.64 6.41 -13.82
C LYS A 98 -23.58 5.33 -13.53
N ASN A 99 -23.88 4.08 -13.87
CA ASN A 99 -23.01 2.94 -13.62
C ASN A 99 -21.76 2.89 -14.53
N ARG A 100 -21.71 3.72 -15.59
CA ARG A 100 -20.54 3.77 -16.47
C ARG A 100 -19.26 4.22 -15.78
N ILE A 101 -19.40 4.90 -14.63
CA ILE A 101 -18.25 5.35 -13.84
C ILE A 101 -17.42 4.16 -13.29
N PHE A 102 -18.03 2.97 -13.21
CA PHE A 102 -17.35 1.76 -12.74
C PHE A 102 -16.55 1.04 -13.84
N ILE A 103 -16.78 1.39 -15.13
CA ILE A 103 -16.11 0.73 -16.26
C ILE A 103 -14.57 0.84 -16.16
N PRO A 104 -13.98 2.03 -15.88
CA PRO A 104 -12.52 2.12 -15.76
C PRO A 104 -11.95 1.23 -14.65
N VAL A 105 -12.65 1.12 -13.52
CA VAL A 105 -12.20 0.28 -12.39
C VAL A 105 -12.26 -1.20 -12.76
N MET A 106 -13.36 -1.63 -13.39
CA MET A 106 -13.50 -3.01 -13.85
C MET A 106 -12.45 -3.34 -14.93
N LEU A 107 -12.22 -2.40 -15.85
CA LEU A 107 -11.19 -2.55 -16.89
C LEU A 107 -9.80 -2.67 -16.27
N MET A 108 -9.51 -1.85 -15.25
CA MET A 108 -8.23 -1.91 -14.52
C MET A 108 -8.03 -3.30 -13.90
N ALA A 109 -9.04 -3.81 -13.20
CA ALA A 109 -8.97 -5.12 -12.56
C ALA A 109 -8.76 -6.23 -13.59
N LEU A 110 -9.53 -6.18 -14.70
CA LEU A 110 -9.45 -7.19 -15.77
C LEU A 110 -8.06 -7.18 -16.43
N ILE A 111 -7.57 -6.00 -16.83
CA ILE A 111 -6.25 -5.87 -17.47
C ILE A 111 -5.14 -6.33 -16.52
N ALA A 112 -5.20 -5.94 -15.25
CA ALA A 112 -4.19 -6.35 -14.26
C ALA A 112 -4.16 -7.87 -14.11
N LEU A 113 -5.32 -8.52 -14.01
CA LEU A 113 -5.43 -9.98 -13.92
C LEU A 113 -4.89 -10.66 -15.17
N VAL A 114 -5.33 -10.21 -16.35
CA VAL A 114 -4.92 -10.78 -17.63
C VAL A 114 -3.40 -10.67 -17.80
N LEU A 115 -2.82 -9.49 -17.57
CA LEU A 115 -1.39 -9.29 -17.71
C LEU A 115 -0.60 -10.14 -16.70
N ALA A 116 -1.05 -10.19 -15.44
CA ALA A 116 -0.35 -10.94 -14.41
C ALA A 116 -0.36 -12.46 -14.67
N LYS A 117 -1.44 -13.00 -15.28
CA LYS A 117 -1.60 -14.43 -15.53
C LYS A 117 -1.03 -14.88 -16.89
N ILE A 118 -1.29 -14.11 -17.95
CA ILE A 118 -0.93 -14.51 -19.32
C ILE A 118 0.51 -14.15 -19.65
N ILE A 119 1.03 -13.04 -19.11
CA ILE A 119 2.39 -12.57 -19.40
C ILE A 119 3.12 -12.36 -18.07
N PRO A 120 3.68 -13.45 -17.49
CA PRO A 120 4.35 -13.34 -16.16
C PRO A 120 5.45 -12.29 -16.11
N GLU A 121 6.08 -12.00 -17.24
CA GLU A 121 7.13 -10.97 -17.34
C GLU A 121 6.61 -9.56 -17.00
N PHE A 122 5.31 -9.31 -17.24
CA PHE A 122 4.65 -8.04 -16.96
C PHE A 122 3.93 -8.00 -15.61
N SER A 123 3.99 -9.07 -14.82
CA SER A 123 3.28 -9.13 -13.53
C SER A 123 3.62 -7.95 -12.62
N LYS A 124 4.89 -7.52 -12.60
CA LYS A 124 5.35 -6.40 -11.75
C LYS A 124 4.84 -5.03 -12.21
N ILE A 125 4.47 -4.90 -13.48
CA ILE A 125 3.96 -3.64 -14.05
C ILE A 125 2.48 -3.74 -14.45
N ALA A 126 1.84 -4.86 -14.17
CA ALA A 126 0.47 -5.12 -14.59
C ALA A 126 -0.50 -4.04 -14.09
N ILE A 127 -0.36 -3.64 -12.82
CA ILE A 127 -1.21 -2.62 -12.22
C ILE A 127 -0.97 -1.25 -12.87
N SER A 128 0.30 -0.91 -13.17
CA SER A 128 0.64 0.37 -13.78
C SER A 128 0.06 0.50 -15.20
N LEU A 129 0.22 -0.56 -16.00
CA LEU A 129 -0.36 -0.60 -17.35
C LEU A 129 -1.89 -0.59 -17.29
N ALA A 130 -2.47 -1.35 -16.37
CA ALA A 130 -3.92 -1.37 -16.17
C ALA A 130 -4.44 0.02 -15.78
N ALA A 131 -3.74 0.72 -14.87
CA ALA A 131 -4.09 2.07 -14.45
C ALA A 131 -4.01 3.07 -15.62
N PHE A 132 -2.99 2.92 -16.48
CA PHE A 132 -2.84 3.75 -17.67
C PHE A 132 -4.06 3.62 -18.60
N PHE A 133 -4.45 2.38 -18.94
CA PHE A 133 -5.61 2.14 -19.81
C PHE A 133 -6.93 2.55 -19.13
N ALA A 134 -7.04 2.32 -17.83
CA ALA A 134 -8.21 2.76 -17.05
C ALA A 134 -8.34 4.29 -17.06
N THR A 135 -7.21 5.02 -16.95
CA THR A 135 -7.19 6.49 -17.02
C THR A 135 -7.67 6.98 -18.40
N ILE A 136 -7.20 6.35 -19.47
CA ILE A 136 -7.67 6.69 -20.83
C ILE A 136 -9.17 6.44 -20.93
N SER A 137 -9.64 5.28 -20.48
CA SER A 137 -11.07 4.94 -20.46
C SER A 137 -11.88 5.97 -19.67
N LEU A 138 -11.36 6.37 -18.49
CA LEU A 138 -12.00 7.38 -17.65
C LEU A 138 -12.15 8.71 -18.39
N LEU A 139 -11.06 9.20 -19.02
CA LEU A 139 -11.09 10.47 -19.77
C LEU A 139 -12.08 10.42 -20.92
N LEU A 140 -12.16 9.29 -21.65
CA LEU A 140 -13.09 9.11 -22.75
C LEU A 140 -14.55 9.09 -22.27
N ILE A 141 -14.84 8.38 -21.19
CA ILE A 141 -16.19 8.24 -20.65
C ILE A 141 -16.68 9.56 -20.04
N THR A 142 -15.81 10.22 -19.27
CA THR A 142 -16.15 11.49 -18.61
C THR A 142 -16.06 12.68 -19.54
N LYS A 143 -15.37 12.56 -20.67
CA LYS A 143 -15.06 13.66 -21.60
C LYS A 143 -14.29 14.78 -20.90
N SER A 144 -13.49 14.42 -19.89
CA SER A 144 -12.73 15.37 -19.09
C SER A 144 -11.42 15.75 -19.79
N SER A 145 -10.95 16.96 -19.49
CA SER A 145 -9.69 17.45 -20.06
C SER A 145 -8.48 16.88 -19.29
N PRO A 146 -7.30 16.76 -19.93
CA PRO A 146 -6.09 16.41 -19.21
C PRO A 146 -5.74 17.38 -18.08
N ARG A 147 -6.13 18.64 -18.18
CA ARG A 147 -5.92 19.63 -17.11
C ARG A 147 -6.74 19.28 -15.85
N SER A 148 -7.98 18.83 -16.05
CA SER A 148 -8.81 18.41 -14.92
C SER A 148 -8.26 17.15 -14.28
N LEU A 149 -7.68 16.23 -15.07
CA LEU A 149 -7.00 15.05 -14.54
C LEU A 149 -5.82 15.44 -13.64
N LEU A 150 -4.97 16.38 -14.10
CA LEU A 150 -3.84 16.85 -13.29
C LEU A 150 -4.30 17.50 -11.98
N ALA A 151 -5.37 18.29 -12.03
CA ALA A 151 -5.94 18.94 -10.83
C ALA A 151 -6.49 17.89 -9.85
N GLU A 152 -7.22 16.90 -10.35
CA GLU A 152 -7.78 15.83 -9.52
C GLU A 152 -6.67 14.93 -8.95
N ASN A 153 -5.66 14.61 -9.76
CA ASN A 153 -4.50 13.85 -9.26
C ASN A 153 -3.80 14.62 -8.14
N ASN A 154 -3.60 15.92 -8.29
CA ASN A 154 -3.01 16.76 -7.24
C ASN A 154 -3.87 16.73 -5.97
N ARG A 155 -5.21 16.82 -6.13
CA ARG A 155 -6.14 16.76 -4.99
C ARG A 155 -6.02 15.40 -4.27
N MET A 156 -6.05 14.30 -5.03
CA MET A 156 -5.98 12.94 -4.47
C MET A 156 -4.64 12.70 -3.79
N VAL A 157 -3.53 13.13 -4.42
CA VAL A 157 -2.18 12.98 -3.85
C VAL A 157 -2.09 13.71 -2.51
N GLN A 158 -2.60 14.94 -2.43
CA GLN A 158 -2.59 15.70 -1.18
C GLN A 158 -3.50 15.08 -0.12
N GLN A 159 -4.63 14.48 -0.50
CA GLN A 159 -5.52 13.79 0.45
C GLN A 159 -4.87 12.51 1.02
N VAL A 160 -4.13 11.77 0.20
CA VAL A 160 -3.32 10.63 0.67
C VAL A 160 -2.23 11.12 1.63
N SER A 161 -1.66 12.28 1.34
CA SER A 161 -0.74 13.01 2.23
C SER A 161 0.39 12.09 2.73
N THR A 162 0.72 12.20 4.01
CA THR A 162 1.82 11.44 4.62
C THR A 162 1.58 9.93 4.61
N SER A 163 0.33 9.49 4.46
CA SER A 163 0.04 8.06 4.34
C SER A 163 0.72 7.42 3.12
N GLY A 164 1.02 8.22 2.08
CA GLY A 164 1.70 7.71 0.87
C GLY A 164 3.13 7.26 1.11
N ILE A 165 3.82 7.74 2.16
CA ILE A 165 5.19 7.31 2.47
C ILE A 165 5.22 6.14 3.46
N VAL A 166 4.11 5.87 4.13
CA VAL A 166 4.08 4.82 5.17
C VAL A 166 4.59 3.47 4.64
N PRO A 167 4.17 2.98 3.45
CA PRO A 167 4.70 1.70 2.96
C PRO A 167 6.22 1.68 2.81
N GLN A 168 6.84 2.77 2.34
CA GLN A 168 8.29 2.84 2.18
C GLN A 168 9.00 2.82 3.54
N LEU A 169 8.49 3.59 4.52
CA LEU A 169 9.06 3.60 5.87
C LEU A 169 8.93 2.23 6.55
N LEU A 170 7.77 1.58 6.38
CA LEU A 170 7.54 0.26 6.97
C LEU A 170 8.38 -0.82 6.27
N GLY A 171 8.59 -0.70 4.96
CA GLY A 171 9.50 -1.58 4.23
C GLY A 171 10.93 -1.45 4.75
N ALA A 172 11.39 -0.21 4.96
CA ALA A 172 12.72 0.06 5.54
C ALA A 172 12.82 -0.50 6.96
N LEU A 173 11.78 -0.32 7.78
CA LEU A 173 11.73 -0.86 9.14
C LEU A 173 11.79 -2.40 9.12
N GLY A 174 11.07 -3.04 8.20
CA GLY A 174 11.11 -4.50 8.02
C GLY A 174 12.50 -4.99 7.68
N ALA A 175 13.22 -4.28 6.79
CA ALA A 175 14.60 -4.60 6.45
C ALA A 175 15.52 -4.47 7.67
N ILE A 176 15.36 -3.41 8.47
CA ILE A 176 16.11 -3.21 9.72
C ILE A 176 15.84 -4.38 10.69
N PHE A 177 14.58 -4.76 10.87
CA PHE A 177 14.19 -5.87 11.75
C PHE A 177 14.82 -7.21 11.28
N THR A 178 14.88 -7.42 9.97
CA THR A 178 15.51 -8.62 9.40
C THR A 178 17.01 -8.65 9.73
N VAL A 179 17.71 -7.52 9.50
CA VAL A 179 19.15 -7.42 9.81
C VAL A 179 19.41 -7.52 11.31
N ALA A 180 18.51 -7.01 12.13
CA ALA A 180 18.62 -7.06 13.60
C ALA A 180 18.27 -8.44 14.18
N GLY A 181 17.86 -9.42 13.35
CA GLY A 181 17.55 -10.77 13.81
C GLY A 181 16.23 -10.88 14.57
N VAL A 182 15.31 -9.93 14.38
CA VAL A 182 14.00 -9.96 15.06
C VAL A 182 13.21 -11.20 14.64
N GLY A 183 13.33 -11.61 13.36
CA GLY A 183 12.71 -12.84 12.86
C GLY A 183 13.17 -14.07 13.62
N ASP A 184 14.49 -14.17 13.86
CA ASP A 184 15.08 -15.32 14.60
C ASP A 184 14.59 -15.34 16.06
N LEU A 185 14.50 -14.15 16.70
CA LEU A 185 13.97 -14.04 18.06
C LEU A 185 12.52 -14.53 18.12
N ILE A 186 11.68 -14.08 17.17
CA ILE A 186 10.26 -14.51 17.08
C ILE A 186 10.20 -16.03 16.84
N SER A 187 11.01 -16.57 15.93
CA SER A 187 11.09 -18.00 15.65
C SER A 187 11.42 -18.78 16.92
N HIS A 188 12.39 -18.32 17.69
CA HIS A 188 12.80 -18.93 18.95
C HIS A 188 11.66 -18.94 19.98
N LEU A 189 10.96 -17.83 20.11
CA LEU A 189 9.82 -17.71 21.06
C LEU A 189 8.66 -18.63 20.66
N ILE A 190 8.41 -18.77 19.36
CA ILE A 190 7.28 -19.55 18.83
C ILE A 190 7.61 -21.05 18.83
N SER A 191 8.89 -21.43 18.68
CA SER A 191 9.29 -22.83 18.60
C SER A 191 8.90 -23.67 19.82
N GLY A 192 8.78 -23.03 20.98
CA GLY A 192 8.27 -23.69 22.18
C GLY A 192 6.76 -23.92 22.22
N LEU A 193 6.03 -23.21 21.35
CA LEU A 193 4.57 -23.27 21.29
C LEU A 193 4.04 -24.12 20.13
N VAL A 194 4.82 -24.17 19.03
CA VAL A 194 4.43 -24.89 17.81
C VAL A 194 5.14 -26.23 17.78
N PRO A 195 4.42 -27.36 17.90
CA PRO A 195 5.06 -28.68 17.81
C PRO A 195 5.79 -28.85 16.48
N SER A 196 6.99 -29.43 16.54
CA SER A 196 7.83 -29.64 15.36
C SER A 196 7.08 -30.47 14.31
N GLY A 197 7.03 -29.98 13.09
CA GLY A 197 6.40 -30.68 11.97
C GLY A 197 4.89 -30.53 11.86
N SER A 198 4.25 -29.79 12.78
CA SER A 198 2.78 -29.60 12.72
C SER A 198 2.42 -28.50 11.73
N ARG A 199 1.99 -28.87 10.52
CA ARG A 199 1.53 -27.93 9.48
C ARG A 199 0.41 -27.03 9.99
N PHE A 200 -0.59 -27.63 10.65
CA PHE A 200 -1.76 -26.89 11.14
C PHE A 200 -1.35 -25.82 12.17
N MET A 201 -0.53 -26.23 13.17
CA MET A 201 -0.08 -25.27 14.19
C MET A 201 0.84 -24.19 13.63
N GLY A 202 1.65 -24.52 12.61
CA GLY A 202 2.45 -23.54 11.90
C GLY A 202 1.57 -22.50 11.19
N VAL A 203 0.52 -22.95 10.50
CA VAL A 203 -0.46 -22.08 9.85
C VAL A 203 -1.17 -21.18 10.88
N VAL A 204 -1.64 -21.76 11.99
CA VAL A 204 -2.31 -21.01 13.06
C VAL A 204 -1.37 -19.93 13.61
N ALA A 205 -0.11 -20.31 13.90
CA ALA A 205 0.89 -19.37 14.41
C ALA A 205 1.17 -18.24 13.41
N TYR A 206 1.26 -18.58 12.11
CA TYR A 206 1.54 -17.58 11.07
C TYR A 206 0.38 -16.60 10.89
N VAL A 207 -0.85 -17.11 10.79
CA VAL A 207 -2.05 -16.27 10.65
C VAL A 207 -2.24 -15.38 11.88
N LEU A 208 -2.19 -15.96 13.09
CA LEU A 208 -2.37 -15.20 14.33
C LEU A 208 -1.21 -14.21 14.55
N GLY A 209 0.02 -14.61 14.23
CA GLY A 209 1.19 -13.72 14.28
C GLY A 209 0.99 -12.52 13.38
N MET A 210 0.54 -12.75 12.15
CA MET A 210 0.23 -11.66 11.21
C MET A 210 -0.84 -10.72 11.77
N VAL A 211 -1.94 -11.27 12.30
CA VAL A 211 -3.04 -10.48 12.86
C VAL A 211 -2.54 -9.65 14.06
N LEU A 212 -1.90 -10.30 15.03
CA LEU A 212 -1.45 -9.63 16.26
C LEU A 212 -0.43 -8.55 15.97
N PHE A 213 0.55 -8.87 15.12
CA PHE A 213 1.58 -7.88 14.78
C PHE A 213 1.01 -6.73 13.97
N SER A 214 0.06 -7.01 13.08
CA SER A 214 -0.67 -5.95 12.35
C SER A 214 -1.49 -5.06 13.28
N MET A 215 -2.07 -5.62 14.34
CA MET A 215 -2.76 -4.83 15.36
C MET A 215 -1.80 -3.88 16.08
N ILE A 216 -0.62 -4.37 16.43
CA ILE A 216 0.40 -3.59 17.14
C ILE A 216 0.95 -2.48 16.22
N MET A 217 1.28 -2.82 14.97
CA MET A 217 1.90 -1.90 14.01
C MET A 217 0.88 -0.99 13.31
N GLY A 218 -0.40 -1.34 13.36
CA GLY A 218 -1.44 -0.65 12.60
C GLY A 218 -1.37 -0.90 11.09
N ASN A 219 -0.53 -1.83 10.63
CA ASN A 219 -0.26 -2.02 9.21
C ASN A 219 0.22 -3.44 8.90
N ALA A 220 -0.46 -4.09 7.95
CA ALA A 220 -0.16 -5.48 7.57
C ALA A 220 1.18 -5.62 6.83
N PHE A 221 1.61 -4.60 6.06
CA PHE A 221 2.88 -4.67 5.33
C PHE A 221 4.08 -4.71 6.27
N ALA A 222 4.03 -3.92 7.35
CA ALA A 222 5.08 -3.93 8.37
C ALA A 222 5.14 -5.28 9.09
N ALA A 223 3.99 -5.80 9.47
CA ALA A 223 3.87 -7.11 10.11
C ALA A 223 4.42 -8.22 9.21
N PHE A 224 4.12 -8.14 7.90
CA PHE A 224 4.42 -9.20 6.94
C PHE A 224 5.93 -9.49 6.88
N THR A 225 6.76 -8.47 6.78
CA THR A 225 8.21 -8.69 6.66
C THR A 225 8.78 -9.45 7.86
N VAL A 226 8.35 -9.08 9.06
CA VAL A 226 8.88 -9.64 10.31
C VAL A 226 8.30 -11.03 10.57
N ILE A 227 6.97 -11.16 10.48
CA ILE A 227 6.28 -12.42 10.83
C ILE A 227 6.52 -13.49 9.76
N THR A 228 6.64 -13.11 8.50
CA THR A 228 7.00 -14.08 7.45
C THR A 228 8.39 -14.65 7.70
N ALA A 229 9.35 -13.79 8.03
CA ALA A 229 10.72 -14.27 8.34
C ALA A 229 10.73 -15.13 9.62
N GLY A 230 10.04 -14.70 10.66
CA GLY A 230 10.09 -15.37 11.98
C GLY A 230 9.18 -16.57 12.12
N ILE A 231 8.06 -16.63 11.41
CA ILE A 231 7.10 -17.73 11.54
C ILE A 231 6.82 -18.39 10.18
N GLY A 232 6.52 -17.60 9.15
CA GLY A 232 6.15 -18.12 7.83
C GLY A 232 7.21 -19.08 7.26
N VAL A 233 8.46 -18.62 7.22
CA VAL A 233 9.56 -19.42 6.64
C VAL A 233 9.82 -20.70 7.45
N PRO A 234 10.10 -20.65 8.76
CA PRO A 234 10.47 -21.89 9.49
C PRO A 234 9.30 -22.84 9.78
N PHE A 235 8.08 -22.35 9.94
CA PHE A 235 6.98 -23.21 10.40
C PHE A 235 5.89 -23.48 9.35
N VAL A 236 5.97 -22.84 8.17
CA VAL A 236 4.99 -23.06 7.10
C VAL A 236 5.69 -23.43 5.79
N PHE A 237 6.58 -22.55 5.27
CA PHE A 237 7.26 -22.81 3.99
C PHE A 237 8.20 -24.01 4.09
N ALA A 238 8.96 -24.14 5.18
CA ALA A 238 9.86 -25.27 5.41
C ALA A 238 9.13 -26.62 5.50
N LEU A 239 7.82 -26.60 5.80
CA LEU A 239 6.99 -27.81 5.88
C LEU A 239 6.29 -28.13 4.54
N GLY A 240 6.65 -27.41 3.46
CA GLY A 240 6.22 -27.72 2.11
C GLY A 240 5.04 -26.90 1.58
N ALA A 241 4.64 -25.82 2.27
CA ALA A 241 3.61 -24.94 1.77
C ALA A 241 4.11 -24.13 0.57
N ASP A 242 3.22 -23.87 -0.39
CA ASP A 242 3.50 -22.94 -1.50
C ASP A 242 3.71 -21.53 -0.91
N PRO A 243 4.93 -20.97 -1.02
CA PRO A 243 5.20 -19.66 -0.41
C PRO A 243 4.36 -18.52 -0.99
N ILE A 244 3.97 -18.59 -2.26
CA ILE A 244 3.17 -17.52 -2.91
C ILE A 244 1.76 -17.51 -2.31
N VAL A 245 1.13 -18.68 -2.24
CA VAL A 245 -0.22 -18.82 -1.70
C VAL A 245 -0.24 -18.47 -0.20
N ALA A 246 0.70 -19.02 0.55
CA ALA A 246 0.77 -18.79 2.00
C ALA A 246 1.06 -17.31 2.32
N ALA A 247 1.97 -16.68 1.58
CA ALA A 247 2.28 -15.25 1.77
C ALA A 247 1.09 -14.36 1.42
N ALA A 248 0.38 -14.65 0.34
CA ALA A 248 -0.81 -13.89 -0.05
C ALA A 248 -1.90 -13.97 1.03
N LEU A 249 -2.15 -15.18 1.54
CA LEU A 249 -3.14 -15.39 2.61
C LEU A 249 -2.71 -14.76 3.93
N ALA A 250 -1.42 -14.80 4.24
CA ALA A 250 -0.88 -14.14 5.44
C ALA A 250 -1.05 -12.62 5.36
N MET A 251 -0.77 -12.02 4.19
CA MET A 251 -0.94 -10.58 3.98
C MET A 251 -2.41 -10.17 4.17
N THR A 252 -3.35 -10.93 3.60
CA THR A 252 -4.79 -10.64 3.77
C THR A 252 -5.26 -10.92 5.19
N ALA A 253 -4.70 -11.92 5.88
CA ALA A 253 -4.96 -12.14 7.31
C ALA A 253 -4.48 -10.95 8.15
N GLY A 254 -3.31 -10.38 7.80
CA GLY A 254 -2.80 -9.16 8.44
C GLY A 254 -3.77 -7.99 8.30
N CYS A 255 -4.47 -7.88 7.15
CA CYS A 255 -5.50 -6.86 6.98
C CYS A 255 -6.65 -7.04 7.97
N CYS A 256 -6.98 -8.28 8.37
CA CYS A 256 -7.97 -8.50 9.45
C CYS A 256 -7.47 -7.90 10.77
N GLY A 257 -6.16 -7.95 11.03
CA GLY A 257 -5.57 -7.30 12.21
C GLY A 257 -5.76 -5.78 12.20
N THR A 258 -5.65 -5.16 11.02
CA THR A 258 -5.86 -3.71 10.91
C THR A 258 -7.32 -3.30 11.19
N LEU A 259 -8.28 -4.22 11.03
CA LEU A 259 -9.68 -3.96 11.40
C LEU A 259 -9.90 -3.97 12.91
N LEU A 260 -8.96 -4.51 13.68
CA LEU A 260 -9.09 -4.73 15.12
C LEU A 260 -8.27 -3.74 15.96
N THR A 261 -7.70 -2.70 15.32
CA THR A 261 -6.82 -1.77 16.02
C THR A 261 -7.15 -0.30 15.68
N PRO A 262 -7.15 0.58 16.69
CA PRO A 262 -7.28 2.02 16.42
C PRO A 262 -6.03 2.63 15.78
N MET A 263 -4.95 1.88 15.72
CA MET A 263 -3.67 2.34 15.14
C MET A 263 -3.72 2.38 13.61
N ALA A 264 -4.68 1.70 12.99
CA ALA A 264 -4.77 1.64 11.53
C ALA A 264 -5.32 2.95 10.94
N ALA A 265 -4.82 3.33 9.78
CA ALA A 265 -5.18 4.57 9.10
C ALA A 265 -6.69 4.65 8.75
N ASN A 266 -7.28 3.54 8.54
CA ASN A 266 -8.72 3.44 8.18
C ASN A 266 -9.71 3.74 9.31
N UNK A 267 -9.25 3.72 10.40
CA UNK A 267 -10.06 4.01 11.53
C UNK A 267 -9.93 5.44 12.01
N UNK A 268 -9.01 6.14 11.39
CA UNK A 268 -8.74 7.45 11.86
C UNK A 268 -9.70 8.53 11.48
N UNK A 269 -10.54 8.39 10.79
CA UNK A 269 -11.47 9.37 10.37
C UNK A 269 -12.83 9.26 11.00
N UNK A 270 -12.95 8.29 11.69
CA UNK A 270 -14.17 7.90 12.36
C UNK A 270 -13.95 7.83 13.86
N ASP A 271 -15.03 7.30 14.67
CA ASP A 271 -14.77 6.87 16.04
C ASP A 271 -14.10 5.49 15.98
N PRO A 272 -12.83 5.35 16.31
CA PRO A 272 -12.14 4.07 16.15
C PRO A 272 -12.79 2.93 16.95
N ASN A 273 -13.28 3.21 18.16
CA ASN A 273 -13.89 2.17 19.01
C ASN A 273 -15.23 1.68 18.43
N GLY A 274 -16.01 2.60 17.89
CA GLY A 274 -17.27 2.25 17.22
C GLY A 274 -17.04 1.40 15.97
N VAL A 275 -16.07 1.78 15.17
CA VAL A 275 -15.70 1.03 13.94
C VAL A 275 -15.19 -0.38 14.31
N ILE A 276 -14.29 -0.48 15.28
CA ILE A 276 -13.76 -1.79 15.72
C ILE A 276 -14.90 -2.70 16.22
N LYS A 277 -15.79 -2.16 17.06
CA LYS A 277 -16.93 -2.94 17.58
C LYS A 277 -17.83 -3.48 16.45
N ALA A 278 -18.03 -2.67 15.41
CA ALA A 278 -18.86 -3.08 14.26
C ALA A 278 -18.17 -4.18 13.42
N GLN A 279 -16.83 -4.21 13.39
CA GLN A 279 -16.06 -5.10 12.51
C GLN A 279 -15.53 -6.35 13.19
N VAL A 280 -15.46 -6.38 14.54
CA VAL A 280 -14.76 -7.46 15.27
C VAL A 280 -15.33 -8.85 14.94
N GLY A 281 -16.64 -8.99 14.84
CA GLY A 281 -17.26 -10.28 14.51
C GLY A 281 -16.84 -10.77 13.12
N VAL A 282 -16.89 -9.90 12.14
CA VAL A 282 -16.48 -10.22 10.76
C VAL A 282 -14.99 -10.54 10.72
N ALA A 283 -14.16 -9.76 11.40
CA ALA A 283 -12.71 -9.97 11.42
C ALA A 283 -12.36 -11.33 12.02
N ILE A 284 -13.01 -11.73 13.12
CA ILE A 284 -12.77 -13.05 13.74
C ILE A 284 -13.14 -14.19 12.78
N VAL A 285 -14.32 -14.10 12.14
CA VAL A 285 -14.73 -15.09 11.15
C VAL A 285 -13.71 -15.18 10.01
N MET A 286 -13.26 -14.03 9.50
CA MET A 286 -12.27 -13.98 8.43
C MET A 286 -10.93 -14.58 8.85
N ILE A 287 -10.48 -14.35 10.10
CA ILE A 287 -9.23 -14.94 10.61
C ILE A 287 -9.34 -16.48 10.61
N ILE A 288 -10.46 -17.01 11.07
CA ILE A 288 -10.71 -18.46 11.08
C ILE A 288 -10.68 -18.99 9.64
N ILE A 289 -11.36 -18.31 8.73
CA ILE A 289 -11.38 -18.68 7.30
C ILE A 289 -9.94 -18.69 6.74
N HIS A 290 -9.10 -17.69 7.08
CA HIS A 290 -7.70 -17.63 6.59
C HIS A 290 -6.87 -18.81 7.08
N VAL A 291 -7.08 -19.28 8.32
CA VAL A 291 -6.39 -20.49 8.82
C VAL A 291 -6.74 -21.69 7.94
N PHE A 292 -8.04 -21.91 7.69
CA PHE A 292 -8.46 -23.05 6.86
C PHE A 292 -8.01 -22.88 5.39
N LEU A 293 -8.18 -21.69 4.81
CA LEU A 293 -7.75 -21.44 3.44
C LEU A 293 -6.25 -21.69 3.29
N MET A 294 -5.44 -21.17 4.23
CA MET A 294 -4.00 -21.37 4.15
C MET A 294 -3.65 -22.86 4.31
N TYR A 295 -4.29 -23.56 5.24
CA TYR A 295 -4.02 -24.98 5.45
C TYR A 295 -4.37 -25.82 4.22
N PHE A 296 -5.50 -25.56 3.53
CA PHE A 296 -5.94 -26.38 2.41
C PHE A 296 -5.42 -25.92 1.03
N LEU A 297 -5.07 -24.64 0.87
CA LEU A 297 -4.63 -24.13 -0.43
C LEU A 297 -3.12 -24.04 -0.57
N ALA A 298 -2.39 -23.85 0.55
CA ALA A 298 -0.95 -23.72 0.47
C ALA A 298 -0.23 -25.08 0.60
N PHE A 299 -0.86 -26.10 1.18
CA PHE A 299 -0.36 -27.47 1.28
C PHE A 299 -1.05 -28.41 0.34
#